data_7663df9bad7528b8748843f102f43250
#
_entry.id   7663df9bad7528b8748843f102f43250
#
_cell.length_a   1.000
_cell.length_b   1.000
_cell.length_c   1.000
_cell.angle_alpha   90.00
_cell.angle_beta   90.00
_cell.angle_gamma   90.00
#
_symmetry.space_group_name_H-M   'P 1'
#
loop_
_entity.id
_entity.type
_entity.pdbx_description
1 polymer ?
#
loop_
_entity_poly.entity_id
_entity_poly.type
_entity_poly.pdbx_seq_one_letter_code
_entity_poly.pdbx_strand_id
1 'polypeptide(L)'
;MPLWIAKEQGIFRRYNLDPQLIYIIAGRAMQSMIAGDIQFGLLGASHVTNAVTAGGDMTMLLGMEDKLNYFLNVRPGIKSAEDLKGKKVGIGTPSGSLAMATYVGLDQLGLVPRRDRITLLNTGSTPERMSALFAGGIDAAFFNPEVEQVVLQQGFPMLFDLGKANVPYQASGLVTSRKYMRSNPLIVENLAKAVIEGAAFVQNPANKKTVVDSIARNLRLDRPDRLESAYRAIADTVPRKPCPNLAGIASVLKLMTQHGINPKAAELKPEDIADMSLCKKLDDTGFFNRVHQ
;
A
#
# COMPACT_ATOMS: atom_id res chain seq x y z
N MET A 1 10.45 -1.33 2.96
CA MET A 1 11.70 -0.77 3.55
C MET A 1 11.80 -0.99 5.06
N PRO A 2 10.85 -0.62 5.93
CA PRO A 2 11.02 -0.78 7.39
C PRO A 2 11.48 -2.17 7.83
N LEU A 3 10.98 -3.24 7.20
CA LEU A 3 11.38 -4.62 7.49
C LEU A 3 12.86 -4.90 7.15
N TRP A 4 13.33 -4.44 5.99
CA TRP A 4 14.74 -4.63 5.61
C TRP A 4 15.66 -3.88 6.56
N ILE A 5 15.33 -2.62 6.88
CA ILE A 5 16.07 -1.83 7.86
C ILE A 5 16.05 -2.53 9.23
N ALA A 6 14.90 -3.00 9.70
CA ALA A 6 14.81 -3.70 10.97
C ALA A 6 15.69 -4.96 11.01
N LYS A 7 15.84 -5.67 9.89
CA LYS A 7 16.73 -6.83 9.78
C LYS A 7 18.20 -6.41 9.72
N GLU A 8 18.57 -5.48 8.82
CA GLU A 8 19.95 -5.04 8.59
C GLU A 8 20.55 -4.33 9.81
N GLN A 9 19.75 -3.57 10.56
CA GLN A 9 20.16 -2.86 11.77
C GLN A 9 20.02 -3.70 13.05
N GLY A 10 19.71 -4.99 12.93
CA GLY A 10 19.56 -5.89 14.08
C GLY A 10 18.40 -5.56 15.01
N ILE A 11 17.42 -4.74 14.56
CA ILE A 11 16.26 -4.34 15.37
C ILE A 11 15.45 -5.58 15.78
N PHE A 12 15.20 -6.51 14.85
CA PHE A 12 14.49 -7.75 15.19
C PHE A 12 15.17 -8.53 16.31
N ARG A 13 16.52 -8.61 16.31
CA ARG A 13 17.26 -9.34 17.35
C ARG A 13 17.09 -8.71 18.72
N ARG A 14 16.98 -7.36 18.83
CA ARG A 14 16.69 -6.67 20.10
C ARG A 14 15.34 -7.06 20.70
N TYR A 15 14.41 -7.52 19.85
CA TYR A 15 13.11 -8.06 20.24
C TYR A 15 13.06 -9.59 20.26
N ASN A 16 14.23 -10.26 20.29
CA ASN A 16 14.36 -11.73 20.28
C ASN A 16 13.68 -12.39 19.08
N LEU A 17 13.78 -11.76 17.91
CA LEU A 17 13.20 -12.24 16.66
C LEU A 17 14.30 -12.40 15.60
N ASP A 18 14.16 -13.43 14.76
CA ASP A 18 14.94 -13.60 13.52
C ASP A 18 14.00 -13.98 12.36
N PRO A 19 13.23 -13.02 11.82
CA PRO A 19 12.28 -13.31 10.75
C PRO A 19 12.98 -13.58 9.44
N GLN A 20 12.46 -14.55 8.70
CA GLN A 20 12.77 -14.74 7.29
C GLN A 20 11.89 -13.80 6.46
N LEU A 21 12.51 -12.86 5.75
CA LEU A 21 11.80 -11.92 4.88
C LEU A 21 11.71 -12.50 3.47
N ILE A 22 10.50 -12.64 2.97
CA ILE A 22 10.22 -13.22 1.65
C ILE A 22 9.40 -12.21 0.85
N TYR A 23 9.82 -11.92 -0.39
CA TYR A 23 9.04 -11.11 -1.31
C TYR A 23 8.07 -11.99 -2.09
N ILE A 24 6.76 -11.76 -1.90
CA ILE A 24 5.69 -12.52 -2.57
C ILE A 24 4.62 -11.52 -3.04
N ILE A 25 4.02 -11.79 -4.20
CA ILE A 25 2.86 -11.02 -4.69
C ILE A 25 1.70 -11.16 -3.70
N ALA A 26 1.06 -10.03 -3.36
CA ALA A 26 0.08 -9.91 -2.26
C ALA A 26 -1.02 -10.99 -2.24
N GLY A 27 -1.58 -11.35 -3.39
CA GLY A 27 -2.60 -12.41 -3.47
C GLY A 27 -2.07 -13.79 -3.05
N ARG A 28 -0.84 -14.14 -3.46
CA ARG A 28 -0.19 -15.40 -3.04
C ARG A 28 0.22 -15.35 -1.58
N ALA A 29 0.72 -14.20 -1.11
CA ALA A 29 1.05 -14.00 0.30
C ALA A 29 -0.16 -14.26 1.20
N MET A 30 -1.34 -13.73 0.84
CA MET A 30 -2.58 -13.98 1.59
C MET A 30 -2.95 -15.46 1.60
N GLN A 31 -2.83 -16.17 0.49
CA GLN A 31 -3.08 -17.60 0.43
C GLN A 31 -2.14 -18.40 1.34
N SER A 32 -0.83 -18.10 1.30
CA SER A 32 0.15 -18.75 2.18
C SER A 32 -0.07 -18.40 3.66
N MET A 33 -0.58 -17.22 3.98
CA MET A 33 -0.98 -16.85 5.35
C MET A 33 -2.20 -17.65 5.83
N ILE A 34 -3.20 -17.83 4.96
CA ILE A 34 -4.40 -18.64 5.26
C ILE A 34 -3.99 -20.11 5.47
N ALA A 35 -3.05 -20.63 4.68
CA ALA A 35 -2.49 -21.96 4.83
C ALA A 35 -1.64 -22.13 6.10
N GLY A 36 -1.13 -21.01 6.69
CA GLY A 36 -0.26 -21.02 7.87
C GLY A 36 1.23 -21.09 7.57
N ASP A 37 1.63 -21.10 6.29
CA ASP A 37 3.04 -21.12 5.88
C ASP A 37 3.75 -19.81 6.19
N ILE A 38 3.02 -18.69 6.17
CA ILE A 38 3.48 -17.35 6.50
C ILE A 38 2.66 -16.79 7.66
N GLN A 39 3.32 -16.29 8.69
CA GLN A 39 2.66 -15.79 9.90
C GLN A 39 2.27 -14.32 9.79
N PHE A 40 3.03 -13.52 9.03
CA PHE A 40 2.81 -12.08 8.87
C PHE A 40 3.00 -11.64 7.43
N GLY A 41 2.23 -10.64 7.02
CA GLY A 41 2.38 -10.02 5.70
C GLY A 41 2.18 -8.51 5.75
N LEU A 42 2.81 -7.77 4.82
CA LEU A 42 2.45 -6.38 4.53
C LEU A 42 1.44 -6.39 3.39
N LEU A 43 0.16 -6.19 3.72
CA LEU A 43 -0.96 -6.34 2.80
C LEU A 43 -1.97 -5.21 2.95
N GLY A 44 -2.64 -4.87 1.86
CA GLY A 44 -3.69 -3.85 1.86
C GLY A 44 -4.99 -4.32 2.51
N ALA A 45 -5.79 -3.37 2.99
CA ALA A 45 -7.09 -3.65 3.60
C ALA A 45 -8.04 -4.42 2.64
N SER A 46 -7.96 -4.19 1.32
CA SER A 46 -8.74 -4.93 0.33
C SER A 46 -8.43 -6.44 0.31
N HIS A 47 -7.17 -6.81 0.53
CA HIS A 47 -6.79 -8.23 0.61
C HIS A 47 -7.32 -8.88 1.89
N VAL A 48 -7.25 -8.16 3.03
CA VAL A 48 -7.82 -8.63 4.31
C VAL A 48 -9.34 -8.75 4.18
N THR A 49 -10.01 -7.76 3.57
CA THR A 49 -11.47 -7.80 3.30
C THR A 49 -11.85 -9.04 2.49
N ASN A 50 -11.13 -9.34 1.40
CA ASN A 50 -11.41 -10.54 0.60
C ASN A 50 -11.21 -11.83 1.39
N ALA A 51 -10.19 -11.90 2.25
CA ALA A 51 -9.96 -13.06 3.11
C ALA A 51 -11.08 -13.23 4.14
N VAL A 52 -11.47 -12.15 4.82
CA VAL A 52 -12.54 -12.18 5.85
C VAL A 52 -13.90 -12.52 5.25
N THR A 53 -14.27 -11.94 4.11
CA THR A 53 -15.54 -12.28 3.42
C THR A 53 -15.58 -13.71 2.88
N ALA A 54 -14.40 -14.32 2.70
CA ALA A 54 -14.28 -15.75 2.37
C ALA A 54 -14.22 -16.67 3.61
N GLY A 55 -14.41 -16.13 4.83
CA GLY A 55 -14.36 -16.88 6.08
C GLY A 55 -12.97 -17.01 6.70
N GLY A 56 -11.98 -16.27 6.18
CA GLY A 56 -10.62 -16.27 6.73
C GLY A 56 -10.51 -15.47 8.03
N ASP A 57 -9.59 -15.89 8.89
CA ASP A 57 -9.35 -15.32 10.24
C ASP A 57 -8.22 -14.26 10.23
N MET A 58 -8.23 -13.37 9.22
CA MET A 58 -7.17 -12.37 9.06
C MET A 58 -7.50 -11.03 9.71
N THR A 59 -6.47 -10.33 10.22
CA THR A 59 -6.63 -8.99 10.80
C THR A 59 -5.39 -8.13 10.58
N MET A 60 -5.56 -6.83 10.44
CA MET A 60 -4.51 -5.84 10.35
C MET A 60 -4.18 -5.30 11.75
N LEU A 61 -2.88 -5.29 12.09
CA LEU A 61 -2.36 -4.85 13.39
C LEU A 61 -1.77 -3.45 13.33
N LEU A 62 -1.14 -3.09 12.21
CA LEU A 62 -0.53 -1.78 11.97
C LEU A 62 -0.97 -1.25 10.60
N GLY A 63 -1.11 0.07 10.49
CA GLY A 63 -1.33 0.78 9.23
C GLY A 63 -0.02 1.41 8.76
N MET A 64 0.63 0.82 7.76
CA MET A 64 1.94 1.28 7.28
C MET A 64 1.84 2.31 6.17
N GLU A 65 0.71 2.36 5.48
CA GLU A 65 0.40 3.33 4.43
C GLU A 65 -1.08 3.69 4.51
N ASP A 66 -1.36 4.95 4.78
CA ASP A 66 -2.72 5.48 4.95
C ASP A 66 -3.14 6.43 3.81
N LYS A 67 -2.34 6.52 2.75
CA LYS A 67 -2.55 7.38 1.59
C LYS A 67 -2.37 6.61 0.28
N LEU A 68 -2.99 7.13 -0.75
CA LEU A 68 -2.82 6.67 -2.13
C LEU A 68 -1.91 7.64 -2.89
N ASN A 69 -0.60 7.39 -2.85
CA ASN A 69 0.39 8.19 -3.57
C ASN A 69 0.51 7.70 -5.02
N TYR A 70 -0.45 8.10 -5.86
CA TYR A 70 -0.47 7.75 -7.28
C TYR A 70 -0.77 8.98 -8.13
N PHE A 71 -0.18 9.01 -9.31
CA PHE A 71 -0.37 10.04 -10.33
C PHE A 71 -1.07 9.45 -11.54
N LEU A 72 -2.15 10.08 -11.99
CA LEU A 72 -2.81 9.70 -13.23
C LEU A 72 -2.09 10.36 -14.40
N ASN A 73 -1.36 9.57 -15.17
CA ASN A 73 -0.74 10.00 -16.41
C ASN A 73 -1.61 9.58 -17.59
N VAL A 74 -1.64 10.45 -18.58
CA VAL A 74 -2.53 10.34 -19.73
C VAL A 74 -1.78 10.51 -21.05
N ARG A 75 -2.36 10.04 -22.15
CA ARG A 75 -1.84 10.32 -23.50
C ARG A 75 -1.90 11.82 -23.80
N PRO A 76 -0.95 12.33 -24.62
CA PRO A 76 -1.04 13.69 -25.14
C PRO A 76 -2.39 13.95 -25.80
N GLY A 77 -2.98 15.11 -25.49
CA GLY A 77 -4.31 15.50 -25.98
C GLY A 77 -5.43 15.31 -24.96
N ILE A 78 -5.27 14.52 -23.92
CA ILE A 78 -6.19 14.44 -22.78
C ILE A 78 -5.78 15.54 -21.78
N LYS A 79 -6.69 16.48 -21.52
CA LYS A 79 -6.41 17.67 -20.70
C LYS A 79 -7.35 17.83 -19.50
N SER A 80 -8.44 17.08 -19.48
CA SER A 80 -9.47 17.17 -18.44
C SER A 80 -10.06 15.80 -18.11
N ALA A 81 -10.81 15.73 -17.01
CA ALA A 81 -11.58 14.54 -16.66
C ALA A 81 -12.60 14.15 -17.75
N GLU A 82 -13.22 15.15 -18.39
CA GLU A 82 -14.18 14.92 -19.49
C GLU A 82 -13.55 14.16 -20.67
N ASP A 83 -12.29 14.43 -20.98
CA ASP A 83 -11.58 13.78 -22.07
C ASP A 83 -11.32 12.28 -21.80
N LEU A 84 -11.49 11.83 -20.55
CA LEU A 84 -11.37 10.41 -20.18
C LEU A 84 -12.64 9.60 -20.50
N LYS A 85 -13.77 10.26 -20.78
CA LYS A 85 -15.00 9.56 -21.17
C LYS A 85 -14.80 8.77 -22.47
N GLY A 86 -15.21 7.52 -22.46
CA GLY A 86 -15.02 6.60 -23.61
C GLY A 86 -13.59 6.07 -23.76
N LYS A 87 -12.66 6.41 -22.86
CA LYS A 87 -11.25 6.02 -22.94
C LYS A 87 -10.95 4.71 -22.22
N LYS A 88 -9.76 4.17 -22.50
CA LYS A 88 -9.22 2.96 -21.90
C LYS A 88 -8.27 3.34 -20.77
N VAL A 89 -8.57 2.93 -19.55
CA VAL A 89 -7.73 3.18 -18.36
C VAL A 89 -7.10 1.87 -17.91
N GLY A 90 -5.77 1.85 -17.83
CA GLY A 90 -5.02 0.71 -17.35
C GLY A 90 -5.13 0.57 -15.83
N ILE A 91 -5.56 -0.60 -15.37
CA ILE A 91 -5.49 -1.00 -13.96
C ILE A 91 -4.44 -2.11 -13.82
N GLY A 92 -3.96 -2.36 -12.61
CA GLY A 92 -3.21 -3.59 -12.33
C GLY A 92 -4.15 -4.80 -12.25
N THR A 93 -3.88 -5.71 -11.34
CA THR A 93 -4.82 -6.81 -11.06
C THR A 93 -6.12 -6.24 -10.46
N PRO A 94 -7.30 -6.76 -10.82
CA PRO A 94 -8.61 -6.16 -10.47
C PRO A 94 -8.86 -5.88 -8.98
N SER A 95 -8.29 -6.66 -8.07
CA SER A 95 -8.40 -6.48 -6.61
C SER A 95 -7.15 -5.89 -5.95
N GLY A 96 -6.15 -5.49 -6.75
CA GLY A 96 -4.90 -4.92 -6.25
C GLY A 96 -5.03 -3.46 -5.83
N SER A 97 -4.05 -2.97 -5.04
CA SER A 97 -4.01 -1.58 -4.55
C SER A 97 -4.09 -0.55 -5.68
N LEU A 98 -3.50 -0.82 -6.85
CA LEU A 98 -3.56 0.06 -8.00
C LEU A 98 -4.97 0.14 -8.61
N ALA A 99 -5.68 -0.99 -8.72
CA ALA A 99 -7.07 -0.97 -9.18
C ALA A 99 -7.94 -0.15 -8.23
N MET A 100 -7.76 -0.32 -6.92
CA MET A 100 -8.44 0.50 -5.92
C MET A 100 -8.09 1.98 -6.06
N ALA A 101 -6.80 2.32 -6.25
CA ALA A 101 -6.37 3.69 -6.52
C ALA A 101 -7.03 4.27 -7.78
N THR A 102 -7.19 3.45 -8.82
CA THR A 102 -7.88 3.87 -10.07
C THR A 102 -9.34 4.18 -9.81
N TYR A 103 -10.08 3.34 -9.08
CA TYR A 103 -11.46 3.62 -8.72
C TYR A 103 -11.59 4.90 -7.88
N VAL A 104 -10.75 5.06 -6.83
CA VAL A 104 -10.72 6.27 -6.03
C VAL A 104 -10.44 7.50 -6.89
N GLY A 105 -9.42 7.44 -7.74
CA GLY A 105 -9.04 8.56 -8.59
C GLY A 105 -10.13 8.95 -9.59
N LEU A 106 -10.79 7.98 -10.20
CA LEU A 106 -11.93 8.24 -11.09
C LEU A 106 -13.11 8.85 -10.32
N ASP A 107 -13.43 8.34 -9.12
CA ASP A 107 -14.48 8.90 -8.27
C ASP A 107 -14.18 10.36 -7.88
N GLN A 108 -12.90 10.68 -7.54
CA GLN A 108 -12.47 12.06 -7.24
C GLN A 108 -12.59 13.00 -8.46
N LEU A 109 -12.45 12.46 -9.66
CA LEU A 109 -12.66 13.18 -10.92
C LEU A 109 -14.16 13.25 -11.33
N GLY A 110 -15.08 12.71 -10.52
CA GLY A 110 -16.51 12.64 -10.82
C GLY A 110 -16.86 11.64 -11.93
N LEU A 111 -15.95 10.72 -12.25
CA LEU A 111 -16.09 9.74 -13.32
C LEU A 111 -16.56 8.39 -12.78
N VAL A 112 -17.55 7.81 -13.43
CA VAL A 112 -18.07 6.46 -13.14
C VAL A 112 -17.82 5.57 -14.37
N PRO A 113 -16.99 4.54 -14.29
CA PRO A 113 -16.56 3.79 -15.48
C PRO A 113 -17.70 3.36 -16.39
N ARG A 114 -18.76 2.77 -15.83
CA ARG A 114 -19.90 2.29 -16.62
C ARG A 114 -20.71 3.45 -17.24
N ARG A 115 -21.01 4.51 -16.48
CA ARG A 115 -21.77 5.67 -16.96
C ARG A 115 -21.01 6.43 -18.06
N ASP A 116 -19.71 6.63 -17.83
CA ASP A 116 -18.85 7.45 -18.69
C ASP A 116 -18.13 6.61 -19.76
N ARG A 117 -18.53 5.33 -19.92
CA ARG A 117 -18.01 4.38 -20.91
C ARG A 117 -16.48 4.22 -20.84
N ILE A 118 -15.90 4.34 -19.65
CA ILE A 118 -14.46 4.12 -19.42
C ILE A 118 -14.22 2.61 -19.36
N THR A 119 -13.34 2.12 -20.21
CA THR A 119 -12.95 0.71 -20.21
C THR A 119 -11.74 0.51 -19.31
N LEU A 120 -11.90 -0.25 -18.23
CA LEU A 120 -10.80 -0.62 -17.33
C LEU A 120 -10.11 -1.88 -17.89
N LEU A 121 -8.83 -1.77 -18.22
CA LEU A 121 -8.04 -2.88 -18.78
C LEU A 121 -7.02 -3.38 -17.76
N ASN A 122 -7.02 -4.69 -17.53
CA ASN A 122 -5.96 -5.34 -16.74
C ASN A 122 -4.65 -5.28 -17.53
N THR A 123 -3.70 -4.53 -17.03
CA THR A 123 -2.39 -4.32 -17.65
C THR A 123 -1.25 -5.02 -16.91
N GLY A 124 -1.58 -5.85 -15.92
CA GLY A 124 -0.57 -6.61 -15.20
C GLY A 124 0.39 -5.74 -14.38
N SER A 125 1.68 -5.93 -14.63
CA SER A 125 2.77 -5.24 -13.93
C SER A 125 2.95 -3.78 -14.35
N THR A 126 3.73 -3.02 -13.58
CA THR A 126 4.06 -1.63 -13.91
C THR A 126 4.77 -1.48 -15.26
N PRO A 127 5.78 -2.28 -15.63
CA PRO A 127 6.38 -2.21 -16.97
C PRO A 127 5.39 -2.49 -18.11
N GLU A 128 4.51 -3.47 -17.95
CA GLU A 128 3.48 -3.78 -18.95
C GLU A 128 2.49 -2.63 -19.12
N ARG A 129 2.09 -2.00 -18.03
CA ARG A 129 1.21 -0.84 -18.02
C ARG A 129 1.85 0.39 -18.69
N MET A 130 3.15 0.65 -18.41
CA MET A 130 3.91 1.68 -19.11
C MET A 130 3.96 1.41 -20.61
N SER A 131 4.31 0.19 -21.02
CA SER A 131 4.36 -0.20 -22.42
C SER A 131 3.00 -0.05 -23.11
N ALA A 132 1.91 -0.43 -22.44
CA ALA A 132 0.55 -0.27 -22.96
C ALA A 132 0.18 1.21 -23.15
N LEU A 133 0.57 2.10 -22.21
CA LEU A 133 0.35 3.54 -22.33
C LEU A 133 1.15 4.13 -23.51
N PHE A 134 2.43 3.81 -23.60
CA PHE A 134 3.34 4.33 -24.64
C PHE A 134 2.94 3.85 -26.04
N ALA A 135 2.51 2.61 -26.17
CA ALA A 135 2.04 2.04 -27.43
C ALA A 135 0.59 2.44 -27.80
N GLY A 136 -0.14 3.14 -26.92
CA GLY A 136 -1.53 3.53 -27.16
C GLY A 136 -2.56 2.42 -26.97
N GLY A 137 -2.18 1.33 -26.33
CA GLY A 137 -3.10 0.27 -25.93
C GLY A 137 -4.08 0.71 -24.84
N ILE A 138 -3.65 1.68 -24.01
CA ILE A 138 -4.47 2.40 -23.04
C ILE A 138 -4.27 3.91 -23.20
N ASP A 139 -5.22 4.70 -22.71
CA ASP A 139 -5.21 6.16 -22.82
C ASP A 139 -4.74 6.85 -21.53
N ALA A 140 -4.88 6.17 -20.40
CA ALA A 140 -4.51 6.67 -19.08
C ALA A 140 -4.17 5.53 -18.14
N ALA A 141 -3.33 5.81 -17.14
CA ALA A 141 -3.09 4.89 -16.02
C ALA A 141 -2.51 5.63 -14.82
N PHE A 142 -2.73 5.05 -13.63
CA PHE A 142 -2.07 5.50 -12.41
C PHE A 142 -0.68 4.87 -12.25
N PHE A 143 0.28 5.69 -11.83
CA PHE A 143 1.65 5.30 -11.52
C PHE A 143 2.07 5.81 -10.14
N ASN A 144 2.92 5.07 -9.47
CA ASN A 144 3.55 5.49 -8.23
C ASN A 144 4.68 6.52 -8.49
N PRO A 145 5.12 7.26 -7.47
CA PRO A 145 6.11 8.34 -7.62
C PRO A 145 7.42 7.91 -8.29
N GLU A 146 7.88 6.68 -8.06
CA GLU A 146 9.16 6.18 -8.59
C GLU A 146 9.15 6.02 -10.12
N VAL A 147 7.97 5.84 -10.69
CA VAL A 147 7.78 5.57 -12.13
C VAL A 147 7.25 6.79 -12.85
N GLU A 148 6.51 7.65 -12.18
CA GLU A 148 5.85 8.83 -12.76
C GLU A 148 6.81 9.73 -13.52
N GLN A 149 8.02 9.99 -12.98
CA GLN A 149 9.04 10.79 -13.65
C GLN A 149 9.47 10.21 -15.00
N VAL A 150 9.55 8.89 -15.11
CA VAL A 150 9.87 8.21 -16.38
C VAL A 150 8.74 8.41 -17.38
N VAL A 151 7.50 8.30 -16.93
CA VAL A 151 6.29 8.47 -17.76
C VAL A 151 6.18 9.90 -18.27
N LEU A 152 6.44 10.90 -17.42
CA LEU A 152 6.49 12.32 -17.79
C LEU A 152 7.57 12.60 -18.85
N GLN A 153 8.79 12.06 -18.67
CA GLN A 153 9.90 12.24 -19.62
C GLN A 153 9.59 11.66 -21.00
N GLN A 154 8.70 10.69 -21.08
CA GLN A 154 8.21 10.11 -22.34
C GLN A 154 7.07 10.92 -22.98
N GLY A 155 6.71 12.08 -22.40
CA GLY A 155 5.70 12.98 -22.95
C GLY A 155 4.26 12.66 -22.56
N PHE A 156 4.04 11.87 -21.50
CA PHE A 156 2.71 11.54 -21.00
C PHE A 156 2.40 12.39 -19.76
N PRO A 157 1.64 13.50 -19.90
CA PRO A 157 1.42 14.45 -18.83
C PRO A 157 0.62 13.85 -17.67
N MET A 158 0.85 14.37 -16.47
CA MET A 158 0.04 14.10 -15.29
C MET A 158 -1.25 14.91 -15.36
N LEU A 159 -2.39 14.23 -15.29
CA LEU A 159 -3.71 14.85 -15.23
C LEU A 159 -4.18 15.05 -13.79
N PHE A 160 -3.86 14.12 -12.88
CA PHE A 160 -4.36 14.15 -11.52
C PHE A 160 -3.35 13.56 -10.53
N ASP A 161 -3.21 14.23 -9.39
CA ASP A 161 -2.40 13.78 -8.24
C ASP A 161 -3.35 13.28 -7.14
N LEU A 162 -3.48 11.97 -7.02
CA LEU A 162 -4.37 11.34 -6.05
C LEU A 162 -3.89 11.56 -4.60
N GLY A 163 -2.59 11.72 -4.39
CA GLY A 163 -2.03 12.00 -3.06
C GLY A 163 -2.54 13.31 -2.46
N LYS A 164 -2.89 14.30 -3.30
CA LYS A 164 -3.46 15.59 -2.87
C LYS A 164 -4.95 15.52 -2.57
N ALA A 165 -5.65 14.48 -2.96
CA ALA A 165 -7.11 14.39 -2.78
C ALA A 165 -7.53 14.14 -1.32
N ASN A 166 -6.57 13.87 -0.40
CA ASN A 166 -6.80 13.62 1.03
C ASN A 166 -7.92 12.60 1.31
N VAL A 167 -8.04 11.59 0.45
CA VAL A 167 -9.02 10.51 0.65
C VAL A 167 -8.51 9.59 1.76
N PRO A 168 -9.26 9.40 2.84
CA PRO A 168 -8.89 8.40 3.84
C PRO A 168 -8.77 7.02 3.16
N TYR A 169 -7.65 6.37 3.33
CA TYR A 169 -7.40 5.06 2.74
C TYR A 169 -6.46 4.23 3.62
N GLN A 170 -6.58 2.90 3.56
CA GLN A 170 -5.63 1.98 4.20
C GLN A 170 -4.99 1.11 3.11
N ALA A 171 -3.86 1.58 2.58
CA ALA A 171 -3.19 0.95 1.44
C ALA A 171 -2.40 -0.29 1.85
N SER A 172 -1.63 -0.20 2.92
CA SER A 172 -0.78 -1.30 3.40
C SER A 172 -0.72 -1.32 4.91
N GLY A 173 -0.61 -2.52 5.50
CA GLY A 173 -0.48 -2.70 6.94
C GLY A 173 0.11 -4.06 7.29
N LEU A 174 0.56 -4.21 8.53
CA LEU A 174 1.00 -5.48 9.07
C LEU A 174 -0.22 -6.34 9.40
N VAL A 175 -0.30 -7.50 8.76
CA VAL A 175 -1.42 -8.44 8.85
C VAL A 175 -0.96 -9.76 9.44
N THR A 176 -1.83 -10.38 10.24
CA THR A 176 -1.67 -11.77 10.73
C THR A 176 -3.03 -12.42 10.90
N SER A 177 -3.10 -13.71 11.29
CA SER A 177 -4.38 -14.31 11.68
C SER A 177 -4.71 -14.00 13.14
N ARG A 178 -6.00 -13.79 13.45
CA ARG A 178 -6.46 -13.62 14.85
C ARG A 178 -6.11 -14.83 15.72
N LYS A 179 -6.12 -16.04 15.13
CA LYS A 179 -5.67 -17.26 15.79
C LYS A 179 -4.19 -17.16 16.19
N TYR A 180 -3.31 -16.78 15.25
CA TYR A 180 -1.89 -16.64 15.54
C TYR A 180 -1.62 -15.56 16.59
N MET A 181 -2.32 -14.43 16.48
CA MET A 181 -2.22 -13.33 17.45
C MET A 181 -2.58 -13.79 18.88
N ARG A 182 -3.65 -14.58 19.04
CA ARG A 182 -4.05 -15.13 20.36
C ARG A 182 -3.05 -16.16 20.90
N SER A 183 -2.51 -17.00 20.04
CA SER A 183 -1.59 -18.07 20.43
C SER A 183 -0.16 -17.58 20.69
N ASN A 184 0.25 -16.46 20.09
CA ASN A 184 1.62 -15.95 20.12
C ASN A 184 1.68 -14.43 20.41
N PRO A 185 1.02 -13.93 21.48
CA PRO A 185 0.86 -12.49 21.70
C PRO A 185 2.19 -11.75 21.86
N LEU A 186 3.19 -12.38 22.49
CA LEU A 186 4.50 -11.78 22.66
C LEU A 186 5.27 -11.63 21.35
N ILE A 187 5.20 -12.65 20.48
CA ILE A 187 5.84 -12.60 19.16
C ILE A 187 5.20 -11.49 18.31
N VAL A 188 3.87 -11.40 18.33
CA VAL A 188 3.10 -10.38 17.58
C VAL A 188 3.47 -8.98 18.07
N GLU A 189 3.50 -8.75 19.38
CA GLU A 189 3.88 -7.46 19.96
C GLU A 189 5.33 -7.09 19.62
N ASN A 190 6.26 -8.02 19.80
CA ASN A 190 7.68 -7.80 19.52
C ASN A 190 7.92 -7.50 18.04
N LEU A 191 7.25 -8.22 17.14
CA LEU A 191 7.35 -7.95 15.70
C LEU A 191 6.80 -6.56 15.35
N ALA A 192 5.64 -6.20 15.88
CA ALA A 192 5.06 -4.88 15.65
C ALA A 192 6.00 -3.77 16.16
N LYS A 193 6.57 -3.91 17.34
CA LYS A 193 7.57 -2.97 17.90
C LYS A 193 8.79 -2.85 16.98
N ALA A 194 9.33 -3.96 16.52
CA ALA A 194 10.48 -3.96 15.60
C ALA A 194 10.16 -3.28 14.25
N VAL A 195 8.96 -3.49 13.70
CA VAL A 195 8.51 -2.85 12.46
C VAL A 195 8.35 -1.33 12.65
N ILE A 196 7.76 -0.90 13.76
CA ILE A 196 7.58 0.52 14.11
C ILE A 196 8.95 1.19 14.30
N GLU A 197 9.87 0.56 15.02
CA GLU A 197 11.22 1.08 15.21
C GLU A 197 12.00 1.14 13.89
N GLY A 198 11.86 0.14 13.02
CA GLY A 198 12.41 0.17 11.66
C GLY A 198 11.85 1.33 10.83
N ALA A 199 10.56 1.66 10.98
CA ALA A 199 9.95 2.81 10.33
C ALA A 199 10.49 4.14 10.90
N ALA A 200 10.59 4.26 12.22
CA ALA A 200 11.17 5.44 12.88
C ALA A 200 12.64 5.65 12.47
N PHE A 201 13.42 4.57 12.34
CA PHE A 201 14.80 4.63 11.86
C PHE A 201 14.87 5.21 10.43
N VAL A 202 13.98 4.79 9.53
CA VAL A 202 13.89 5.32 8.15
C VAL A 202 13.56 6.80 8.14
N GLN A 203 12.68 7.24 9.03
CA GLN A 203 12.21 8.62 9.12
C GLN A 203 13.22 9.58 9.77
N ASN A 204 14.20 9.06 10.50
CA ASN A 204 15.21 9.89 11.14
C ASN A 204 16.25 10.37 10.09
N PRO A 205 16.38 11.69 9.84
CA PRO A 205 17.31 12.22 8.85
C PRO A 205 18.79 11.85 9.11
N ALA A 206 19.15 11.62 10.37
CA ALA A 206 20.50 11.19 10.73
C ALA A 206 20.86 9.83 10.13
N ASN A 207 19.87 8.98 9.85
CA ASN A 207 20.05 7.65 9.28
C ASN A 207 19.96 7.63 7.74
N LYS A 208 19.75 8.79 7.10
CA LYS A 208 19.48 8.88 5.65
C LYS A 208 20.47 8.08 4.81
N LYS A 209 21.77 8.24 5.08
CA LYS A 209 22.81 7.51 4.32
C LYS A 209 22.63 6.00 4.41
N THR A 210 22.44 5.47 5.61
CA THR A 210 22.22 4.02 5.85
C THR A 210 20.96 3.51 5.14
N VAL A 211 19.89 4.31 5.17
CA VAL A 211 18.63 3.96 4.50
C VAL A 211 18.79 3.97 2.98
N VAL A 212 19.47 4.98 2.40
CA VAL A 212 19.75 5.07 0.97
C VAL A 212 20.61 3.89 0.51
N ASP A 213 21.65 3.53 1.27
CA ASP A 213 22.50 2.37 0.96
C ASP A 213 21.69 1.05 1.00
N SER A 214 20.74 0.93 1.92
CA SER A 214 19.81 -0.22 1.99
C SER A 214 18.85 -0.25 0.78
N ILE A 215 18.30 0.91 0.40
CA ILE A 215 17.47 1.06 -0.81
C ILE A 215 18.23 0.59 -2.04
N ALA A 216 19.45 1.08 -2.23
CA ALA A 216 20.32 0.75 -3.36
C ALA A 216 20.50 -0.77 -3.49
N ARG A 217 20.83 -1.44 -2.38
CA ARG A 217 21.04 -2.91 -2.37
C ARG A 217 19.76 -3.69 -2.63
N ASN A 218 18.69 -3.36 -1.92
CA ASN A 218 17.46 -4.17 -1.95
C ASN A 218 16.61 -3.93 -3.21
N LEU A 219 16.63 -2.70 -3.76
CA LEU A 219 15.90 -2.36 -4.99
C LEU A 219 16.79 -2.39 -6.24
N ARG A 220 18.10 -2.64 -6.09
CA ARG A 220 19.10 -2.64 -7.18
C ARG A 220 19.06 -1.33 -7.97
N LEU A 221 19.00 -0.22 -7.23
CA LEU A 221 19.05 1.13 -7.79
C LEU A 221 20.46 1.69 -7.64
N ASP A 222 20.98 2.31 -8.70
CA ASP A 222 22.33 2.88 -8.76
C ASP A 222 22.33 4.39 -9.04
N ARG A 223 21.22 4.95 -9.53
CA ARG A 223 21.11 6.37 -9.87
C ARG A 223 20.76 7.22 -8.65
N PRO A 224 21.58 8.28 -8.34
CA PRO A 224 21.37 9.13 -7.16
C PRO A 224 19.99 9.80 -7.11
N ASP A 225 19.47 10.27 -8.25
CA ASP A 225 18.15 10.90 -8.35
C ASP A 225 17.01 9.93 -8.01
N ARG A 226 17.13 8.67 -8.44
CA ARG A 226 16.16 7.60 -8.11
C ARG A 226 16.24 7.18 -6.65
N LEU A 227 17.46 7.12 -6.10
CA LEU A 227 17.69 6.80 -4.68
C LEU A 227 17.09 7.87 -3.77
N GLU A 228 17.29 9.14 -4.10
CA GLU A 228 16.70 10.26 -3.33
C GLU A 228 15.19 10.26 -3.39
N SER A 229 14.62 10.05 -4.58
CA SER A 229 13.16 9.96 -4.76
C SER A 229 12.57 8.79 -3.98
N ALA A 230 13.20 7.60 -4.06
CA ALA A 230 12.78 6.42 -3.32
C ALA A 230 12.88 6.63 -1.79
N TYR A 231 13.95 7.25 -1.31
CA TYR A 231 14.10 7.58 0.11
C TYR A 231 12.97 8.47 0.60
N ARG A 232 12.68 9.58 -0.09
CA ARG A 232 11.61 10.51 0.28
C ARG A 232 10.25 9.81 0.29
N ALA A 233 9.93 9.08 -0.79
CA ALA A 233 8.68 8.35 -0.88
C ALA A 233 8.48 7.39 0.31
N ILE A 234 9.53 6.69 0.74
CA ILE A 234 9.48 5.73 1.84
C ILE A 234 9.40 6.44 3.19
N ALA A 235 10.21 7.50 3.40
CA ALA A 235 10.26 8.23 4.67
C ALA A 235 8.92 8.95 4.97
N ASP A 236 8.24 9.46 3.92
CA ASP A 236 7.00 10.22 4.04
C ASP A 236 5.74 9.32 4.08
N THR A 237 5.88 8.03 3.79
CA THR A 237 4.73 7.13 3.62
C THR A 237 4.19 6.59 4.95
N VAL A 238 5.07 6.22 5.88
CA VAL A 238 4.65 5.58 7.13
C VAL A 238 4.24 6.65 8.15
N PRO A 239 3.03 6.58 8.73
CA PRO A 239 2.64 7.49 9.81
C PRO A 239 3.55 7.32 11.03
N ARG A 240 3.82 8.40 11.78
CA ARG A 240 4.57 8.33 13.06
C ARG A 240 3.90 7.41 14.09
N LYS A 241 2.58 7.31 14.06
CA LYS A 241 1.78 6.33 14.78
C LYS A 241 1.11 5.40 13.77
N PRO A 242 1.75 4.32 13.37
CA PRO A 242 1.24 3.43 12.33
C PRO A 242 0.12 2.51 12.86
N CYS A 243 -0.97 3.13 13.32
CA CYS A 243 -2.19 2.44 13.68
C CYS A 243 -3.06 2.19 12.45
N PRO A 244 -3.85 1.11 12.40
CA PRO A 244 -4.82 0.92 11.33
C PRO A 244 -5.77 2.13 11.22
N ASN A 245 -5.90 2.67 10.03
CA ASN A 245 -6.80 3.80 9.75
C ASN A 245 -8.21 3.28 9.50
N LEU A 246 -9.06 3.28 10.55
CA LEU A 246 -10.43 2.77 10.44
C LEU A 246 -11.27 3.52 9.41
N ALA A 247 -11.11 4.85 9.29
CA ALA A 247 -11.77 5.63 8.25
C ALA A 247 -11.29 5.21 6.85
N GLY A 248 -9.99 4.94 6.71
CA GLY A 248 -9.40 4.41 5.48
C GLY A 248 -9.92 3.01 5.13
N ILE A 249 -10.10 2.14 6.11
CA ILE A 249 -10.69 0.82 5.93
C ILE A 249 -12.16 0.94 5.52
N ALA A 250 -12.94 1.83 6.16
CA ALA A 250 -14.33 2.09 5.78
C ALA A 250 -14.43 2.54 4.30
N SER A 251 -13.52 3.39 3.85
CA SER A 251 -13.43 3.80 2.44
C SER A 251 -13.17 2.60 1.53
N VAL A 252 -12.26 1.69 1.91
CA VAL A 252 -11.98 0.47 1.14
C VAL A 252 -13.23 -0.42 1.05
N LEU A 253 -13.92 -0.68 2.16
CA LEU A 253 -15.15 -1.49 2.19
C LEU A 253 -16.23 -0.89 1.27
N LYS A 254 -16.43 0.43 1.36
CA LYS A 254 -17.37 1.17 0.51
C LYS A 254 -17.02 1.04 -0.98
N LEU A 255 -15.77 1.27 -1.35
CA LEU A 255 -15.30 1.16 -2.73
C LEU A 255 -15.48 -0.25 -3.30
N MET A 256 -15.09 -1.28 -2.53
CA MET A 256 -15.24 -2.68 -2.95
C MET A 256 -16.70 -3.05 -3.22
N THR A 257 -17.63 -2.51 -2.42
CA THR A 257 -19.07 -2.68 -2.59
C THR A 257 -19.58 -1.92 -3.81
N GLN A 258 -19.28 -0.63 -3.90
CA GLN A 258 -19.81 0.27 -4.95
C GLN A 258 -19.37 -0.15 -6.36
N HIS A 259 -18.14 -0.64 -6.49
CA HIS A 259 -17.61 -1.08 -7.79
C HIS A 259 -17.79 -2.58 -8.06
N GLY A 260 -18.57 -3.28 -7.20
CA GLY A 260 -18.88 -4.70 -7.39
C GLY A 260 -17.66 -5.64 -7.28
N ILE A 261 -16.55 -5.16 -6.67
CA ILE A 261 -15.32 -5.93 -6.50
C ILE A 261 -15.55 -7.05 -5.47
N ASN A 262 -16.21 -6.70 -4.37
CA ASN A 262 -16.64 -7.63 -3.33
C ASN A 262 -17.93 -7.12 -2.65
N PRO A 263 -19.10 -7.53 -3.13
CA PRO A 263 -20.37 -7.07 -2.57
C PRO A 263 -20.55 -7.41 -1.07
N LYS A 264 -19.95 -8.53 -0.59
CA LYS A 264 -20.00 -8.90 0.82
C LYS A 264 -19.24 -7.94 1.74
N ALA A 265 -18.42 -7.06 1.20
CA ALA A 265 -17.76 -6.01 1.98
C ALA A 265 -18.77 -5.05 2.64
N ALA A 266 -20.01 -4.95 2.12
CA ALA A 266 -21.09 -4.17 2.73
C ALA A 266 -21.54 -4.69 4.10
N GLU A 267 -21.28 -5.96 4.40
CA GLU A 267 -21.67 -6.62 5.66
C GLU A 267 -20.62 -6.40 6.77
N LEU A 268 -19.44 -5.87 6.42
CA LEU A 268 -18.32 -5.72 7.34
C LEU A 268 -18.19 -4.30 7.89
N LYS A 269 -17.65 -4.23 9.11
CA LYS A 269 -17.18 -3.01 9.75
C LYS A 269 -15.66 -2.94 9.72
N PRO A 270 -15.04 -1.75 9.84
CA PRO A 270 -13.58 -1.62 9.88
C PRO A 270 -12.91 -2.51 10.95
N GLU A 271 -13.58 -2.73 12.09
CA GLU A 271 -13.11 -3.56 13.20
C GLU A 271 -13.06 -5.06 12.87
N ASP A 272 -13.81 -5.49 11.85
CA ASP A 272 -13.72 -6.87 11.34
C ASP A 272 -12.40 -7.08 10.56
N ILE A 273 -11.83 -5.99 10.03
CA ILE A 273 -10.60 -5.98 9.23
C ILE A 273 -9.38 -5.69 10.07
N ALA A 274 -9.48 -4.84 11.09
CA ALA A 274 -8.35 -4.41 11.92
C ALA A 274 -8.58 -4.68 13.41
N ASP A 275 -7.49 -4.99 14.11
CA ASP A 275 -7.45 -5.09 15.56
C ASP A 275 -6.66 -3.91 16.13
N MET A 276 -7.34 -3.03 16.88
CA MET A 276 -6.77 -1.82 17.44
C MET A 276 -6.10 -2.03 18.81
N SER A 277 -6.24 -3.21 19.41
CA SER A 277 -5.82 -3.49 20.78
C SER A 277 -4.31 -3.28 20.97
N LEU A 278 -3.53 -3.80 20.01
CA LEU A 278 -2.07 -3.66 20.05
C LEU A 278 -1.64 -2.19 19.86
N CYS A 279 -2.25 -1.48 18.92
CA CYS A 279 -1.94 -0.09 18.68
C CYS A 279 -2.23 0.77 19.93
N LYS A 280 -3.40 0.56 20.55
CA LYS A 280 -3.78 1.22 21.78
C LYS A 280 -2.77 0.93 22.89
N LYS A 281 -2.40 -0.33 23.10
CA LYS A 281 -1.38 -0.73 24.10
C LYS A 281 -0.05 0.00 23.90
N LEU A 282 0.42 0.09 22.64
CA LEU A 282 1.68 0.77 22.31
C LEU A 282 1.60 2.29 22.53
N ASP A 283 0.46 2.91 22.25
CA ASP A 283 0.24 4.33 22.52
C ASP A 283 0.16 4.63 24.03
N ASP A 284 -0.63 3.86 24.77
CA ASP A 284 -0.78 3.99 26.22
C ASP A 284 0.56 3.85 26.97
N THR A 285 1.48 3.01 26.45
CA THR A 285 2.84 2.87 27.01
C THR A 285 3.83 3.92 26.51
N GLY A 286 3.42 4.86 25.66
CA GLY A 286 4.27 5.91 25.08
C GLY A 286 5.32 5.37 24.10
N PHE A 287 5.14 4.16 23.56
CA PHE A 287 6.14 3.52 22.69
C PHE A 287 6.41 4.33 21.42
N PHE A 288 5.39 4.85 20.77
CA PHE A 288 5.55 5.67 19.57
C PHE A 288 6.42 6.91 19.78
N ASN A 289 6.28 7.57 20.93
CA ASN A 289 7.08 8.76 21.25
C ASN A 289 8.54 8.40 21.51
N ARG A 290 8.80 7.27 22.19
CA ARG A 290 10.18 6.85 22.50
C ARG A 290 10.99 6.48 21.28
N VAL A 291 10.40 5.84 20.26
CA VAL A 291 11.13 5.42 19.06
C VAL A 291 11.45 6.57 18.10
N HIS A 292 10.86 7.75 18.31
CA HIS A 292 11.10 8.95 17.52
C HIS A 292 11.95 10.00 18.25
N GLN A 293 12.46 9.71 19.45
CA GLN A 293 13.45 10.51 20.15
C GLN A 293 14.86 10.23 19.62
#